data_e981524c526532a0ad4cf839dc023a8b
#
_entry.id   e981524c526532a0ad4cf839dc023a8b
#
_cell.length_a   1.000
_cell.length_b   1.000
_cell.length_c   1.000
_cell.angle_alpha   90.00
_cell.angle_beta   90.00
_cell.angle_gamma   90.00
#
_symmetry.space_group_name_H-M   'P 1'
#
loop_
_entity.id
_entity.type
_entity.pdbx_description
1 polymer ?
#
loop_
_entity_poly.entity_id
_entity_poly.type
_entity_poly.pdbx_seq_one_letter_code
_entity_poly.pdbx_strand_id
1 'polypeptide(L)'
;METPALHTRRSILALALATPLIVAPAAQALAQPPSAQWVSAPYSYDVQKPHNLATSARYKFEGGVHTMWVYDYDAPHTPGSPTDPRTELRFHQEYSSGQRAWQGEIFIPSGVSGPTVVQILRENRPAGTRATDIMLNVANINGGTLRKDSNQVIATGIYNKWFTIRIEHTAVAGGRGTTRTYYNGSLKLTHADEGPANRYFKNGVYHHGSGRAEARFRNITYWRQ
;
A
#
# COMPACT_ATOMS: atom_id res chain seq x y z
N MET A 1 6.34 76.42 -50.23
CA MET A 1 5.79 75.02 -50.46
C MET A 1 6.81 74.09 -49.84
N GLU A 2 6.55 73.67 -48.59
CA GLU A 2 7.46 72.78 -47.87
C GLU A 2 6.84 71.35 -47.94
N THR A 3 7.69 70.38 -48.24
CA THR A 3 7.35 68.96 -48.35
C THR A 3 7.62 68.31 -47.00
N PRO A 4 6.69 67.53 -46.38
CA PRO A 4 6.99 66.91 -45.12
C PRO A 4 7.74 65.57 -45.33
N ALA A 5 8.73 65.33 -44.48
CA ALA A 5 9.53 64.12 -44.42
C ALA A 5 8.80 62.93 -43.81
N LEU A 6 8.86 61.82 -44.49
CA LEU A 6 8.27 60.54 -44.00
C LEU A 6 9.25 59.91 -42.98
N HIS A 7 8.79 59.77 -41.72
CA HIS A 7 9.51 59.03 -40.69
C HIS A 7 9.08 57.53 -40.73
N THR A 8 9.99 56.70 -41.23
CA THR A 8 9.80 55.24 -41.20
C THR A 8 10.16 54.70 -39.82
N ARG A 9 9.14 54.30 -39.07
CA ARG A 9 9.34 53.54 -37.82
C ARG A 9 9.72 52.09 -38.12
N ARG A 10 10.93 51.67 -37.75
CA ARG A 10 11.35 50.26 -37.75
C ARG A 10 10.83 49.61 -36.49
N SER A 11 9.89 48.69 -36.64
CA SER A 11 9.45 47.82 -35.54
C SER A 11 10.48 46.72 -35.36
N ILE A 12 11.11 46.64 -34.19
CA ILE A 12 11.99 45.54 -33.79
C ILE A 12 11.10 44.47 -33.19
N LEU A 13 10.96 43.34 -33.88
CA LEU A 13 10.26 42.16 -33.38
C LEU A 13 11.23 41.43 -32.44
N ALA A 14 10.97 41.48 -31.13
CA ALA A 14 11.71 40.71 -30.14
C ALA A 14 11.22 39.26 -30.16
N LEU A 15 12.06 38.36 -30.66
CA LEU A 15 11.82 36.91 -30.63
C LEU A 15 12.12 36.38 -29.21
N ALA A 16 11.10 36.10 -28.43
CA ALA A 16 11.24 35.46 -27.12
C ALA A 16 11.57 33.97 -27.32
N LEU A 17 12.81 33.61 -27.05
CA LEU A 17 13.23 32.19 -26.94
C LEU A 17 12.64 31.57 -25.71
N ALA A 18 11.60 30.72 -25.86
CA ALA A 18 11.08 29.89 -24.80
C ALA A 18 12.07 28.73 -24.54
N THR A 19 12.80 28.80 -23.43
CA THR A 19 13.60 27.67 -22.94
C THR A 19 12.68 26.53 -22.47
N PRO A 20 12.84 25.28 -22.95
CA PRO A 20 12.06 24.16 -22.45
C PRO A 20 12.43 23.90 -20.98
N LEU A 21 11.44 23.92 -20.12
CA LEU A 21 11.57 23.52 -18.73
C LEU A 21 11.80 22.00 -18.70
N ILE A 22 13.04 21.55 -18.52
CA ILE A 22 13.35 20.13 -18.30
C ILE A 22 12.90 19.82 -16.87
N VAL A 23 11.70 19.24 -16.73
CA VAL A 23 11.26 18.64 -15.47
C VAL A 23 12.06 17.36 -15.28
N ALA A 24 13.09 17.40 -14.46
CA ALA A 24 13.82 16.21 -14.04
C ALA A 24 12.82 15.25 -13.35
N PRO A 25 12.86 13.93 -13.66
CA PRO A 25 12.03 12.98 -12.92
C PRO A 25 12.42 13.05 -11.45
N ALA A 26 11.42 13.20 -10.57
CA ALA A 26 11.64 13.17 -9.13
C ALA A 26 12.36 11.86 -8.80
N ALA A 27 13.58 11.96 -8.29
CA ALA A 27 14.32 10.79 -7.81
C ALA A 27 13.44 10.06 -6.80
N GLN A 28 13.11 8.81 -7.09
CA GLN A 28 12.36 7.96 -6.15
C GLN A 28 13.24 7.85 -4.91
N ALA A 29 12.80 8.42 -3.81
CA ALA A 29 13.48 8.28 -2.54
C ALA A 29 13.50 6.78 -2.21
N LEU A 30 14.70 6.19 -2.18
CA LEU A 30 14.90 4.83 -1.71
C LEU A 30 14.21 4.71 -0.35
N ALA A 31 13.48 3.62 -0.14
CA ALA A 31 12.85 3.35 1.14
C ALA A 31 13.88 3.44 2.25
N GLN A 32 13.83 4.49 3.08
CA GLN A 32 14.74 4.62 4.20
C GLN A 32 14.36 3.60 5.28
N PRO A 33 15.33 2.92 5.90
CA PRO A 33 15.06 2.04 7.03
C PRO A 33 14.38 2.83 8.15
N PRO A 34 13.51 2.19 8.94
CA PRO A 34 12.76 2.84 10.01
C PRO A 34 13.60 3.55 11.07
N SER A 35 14.81 3.04 11.34
CA SER A 35 15.81 3.64 12.22
C SER A 35 17.18 3.02 11.95
N ALA A 36 18.25 3.57 12.54
CA ALA A 36 19.62 3.08 12.39
C ALA A 36 19.84 1.62 12.88
N GLN A 37 18.91 1.05 13.63
CA GLN A 37 19.00 -0.31 14.17
C GLN A 37 18.30 -1.37 13.30
N TRP A 38 17.53 -0.98 12.29
CA TRP A 38 16.83 -1.89 11.42
C TRP A 38 17.74 -2.48 10.34
N VAL A 39 17.70 -3.79 10.20
CA VAL A 39 18.44 -4.52 9.17
C VAL A 39 17.48 -4.98 8.09
N SER A 40 17.79 -4.66 6.83
CA SER A 40 17.03 -5.20 5.70
C SER A 40 17.07 -6.73 5.72
N ALA A 41 15.92 -7.35 5.57
CA ALA A 41 15.79 -8.80 5.55
C ALA A 41 15.23 -9.26 4.20
N PRO A 42 15.79 -10.31 3.60
CA PRO A 42 15.18 -10.93 2.43
C PRO A 42 13.80 -11.45 2.79
N TYR A 43 12.90 -11.45 1.82
CA TYR A 43 11.56 -12.01 1.99
C TYR A 43 11.17 -12.88 0.80
N SER A 44 10.26 -13.79 1.05
CA SER A 44 9.59 -14.61 0.06
C SER A 44 8.10 -14.64 0.37
N TYR A 45 7.30 -15.01 -0.61
CA TYR A 45 5.84 -15.01 -0.47
C TYR A 45 5.17 -16.05 -1.38
N ASP A 46 3.97 -16.45 -0.99
CA ASP A 46 3.01 -17.10 -1.87
C ASP A 46 1.95 -16.12 -2.34
N VAL A 47 1.42 -16.34 -3.55
CA VAL A 47 0.25 -15.63 -4.03
C VAL A 47 -1.00 -16.42 -3.64
N GLN A 48 -1.69 -15.96 -2.61
CA GLN A 48 -3.03 -16.43 -2.28
C GLN A 48 -4.04 -15.82 -3.28
N LYS A 49 -4.92 -16.64 -3.83
CA LYS A 49 -5.90 -16.25 -4.85
C LYS A 49 -7.15 -17.13 -4.73
N PRO A 50 -8.26 -16.85 -5.41
CA PRO A 50 -9.39 -17.78 -5.46
C PRO A 50 -8.94 -19.19 -5.84
N HIS A 51 -9.32 -20.19 -5.03
CA HIS A 51 -8.77 -21.56 -5.16
C HIS A 51 -9.03 -22.19 -6.53
N ASN A 52 -10.14 -21.82 -7.17
CA ASN A 52 -10.60 -22.37 -8.45
C ASN A 52 -10.09 -21.64 -9.68
N LEU A 53 -9.24 -20.63 -9.52
CA LEU A 53 -8.70 -19.82 -10.64
C LEU A 53 -7.17 -20.01 -10.77
N ALA A 54 -6.65 -19.83 -12.00
CA ALA A 54 -5.23 -19.70 -12.21
C ALA A 54 -4.71 -18.38 -11.59
N THR A 55 -3.44 -18.34 -11.16
CA THR A 55 -2.84 -17.14 -10.58
C THR A 55 -2.95 -15.93 -11.51
N SER A 56 -2.67 -16.11 -12.80
CA SER A 56 -2.74 -15.04 -13.81
C SER A 56 -4.15 -14.44 -14.01
N ALA A 57 -5.20 -15.11 -13.52
CA ALA A 57 -6.56 -14.58 -13.60
C ALA A 57 -6.83 -13.44 -12.61
N ARG A 58 -6.02 -13.33 -11.53
CA ARG A 58 -6.21 -12.33 -10.47
C ARG A 58 -4.91 -11.64 -10.01
N TYR A 59 -3.78 -11.99 -10.61
CA TYR A 59 -2.48 -11.45 -10.26
C TYR A 59 -1.61 -11.26 -11.50
N LYS A 60 -0.87 -10.14 -11.54
CA LYS A 60 0.16 -9.84 -12.53
C LYS A 60 1.36 -9.22 -11.83
N PHE A 61 2.57 -9.64 -12.20
CA PHE A 61 3.81 -8.97 -11.82
C PHE A 61 4.52 -8.51 -13.08
N GLU A 62 4.66 -7.20 -13.25
CA GLU A 62 5.27 -6.61 -14.44
C GLU A 62 5.92 -5.27 -14.09
N GLY A 63 7.12 -5.02 -14.60
CA GLY A 63 7.85 -3.76 -14.35
C GLY A 63 8.08 -3.46 -12.87
N GLY A 64 8.23 -4.48 -12.02
CA GLY A 64 8.39 -4.31 -10.57
C GLY A 64 7.10 -4.00 -9.81
N VAL A 65 5.95 -4.07 -10.49
CA VAL A 65 4.63 -3.79 -9.92
C VAL A 65 3.82 -5.08 -9.79
N HIS A 66 3.36 -5.38 -8.58
CA HIS A 66 2.36 -6.40 -8.30
C HIS A 66 0.97 -5.78 -8.47
N THR A 67 0.20 -6.23 -9.45
CA THR A 67 -1.20 -5.86 -9.64
C THR A 67 -2.08 -7.01 -9.19
N MET A 68 -2.96 -6.76 -8.23
CA MET A 68 -3.84 -7.74 -7.62
C MET A 68 -5.28 -7.27 -7.68
N TRP A 69 -6.19 -8.16 -8.04
CA TRP A 69 -7.62 -7.86 -8.07
C TRP A 69 -8.45 -9.11 -7.75
N VAL A 70 -9.66 -8.88 -7.28
CA VAL A 70 -10.71 -9.89 -7.13
C VAL A 70 -12.07 -9.27 -7.40
N TYR A 71 -13.06 -10.13 -7.57
CA TYR A 71 -14.47 -9.77 -7.61
C TYR A 71 -15.18 -10.36 -6.39
N ASP A 72 -16.27 -9.74 -6.00
CA ASP A 72 -17.10 -10.19 -4.87
C ASP A 72 -17.69 -11.60 -5.04
N TYR A 73 -17.88 -12.04 -6.29
CA TYR A 73 -18.35 -13.38 -6.62
C TYR A 73 -17.25 -14.45 -6.76
N ASP A 74 -15.98 -14.07 -6.59
CA ASP A 74 -14.88 -15.05 -6.63
C ASP A 74 -14.94 -16.01 -5.43
N ALA A 75 -14.43 -17.21 -5.64
CA ALA A 75 -14.33 -18.19 -4.55
C ALA A 75 -13.30 -17.74 -3.48
N PRO A 76 -13.44 -18.21 -2.24
CA PRO A 76 -12.42 -18.00 -1.21
C PRO A 76 -11.08 -18.64 -1.62
N HIS A 77 -10.01 -18.31 -0.92
CA HIS A 77 -8.67 -18.89 -1.16
C HIS A 77 -8.65 -20.41 -0.84
N THR A 78 -9.32 -20.82 0.24
CA THR A 78 -9.40 -22.22 0.67
C THR A 78 -10.77 -22.78 0.33
N PRO A 79 -10.88 -23.95 -0.34
CA PRO A 79 -12.16 -24.58 -0.61
C PRO A 79 -13.00 -24.74 0.68
N GLY A 80 -14.28 -24.37 0.62
CA GLY A 80 -15.20 -24.47 1.75
C GLY A 80 -14.99 -23.47 2.89
N SER A 81 -14.03 -22.57 2.77
CA SER A 81 -13.84 -21.49 3.75
C SER A 81 -14.98 -20.47 3.69
N PRO A 82 -15.49 -19.99 4.83
CA PRO A 82 -16.48 -18.91 4.85
C PRO A 82 -15.86 -17.51 4.66
N THR A 83 -14.57 -17.43 4.36
CA THR A 83 -13.88 -16.13 4.17
C THR A 83 -14.15 -15.56 2.80
N ASP A 84 -14.10 -14.23 2.69
CA ASP A 84 -14.24 -13.51 1.43
C ASP A 84 -13.08 -13.79 0.45
N PRO A 85 -13.29 -13.52 -0.85
CA PRO A 85 -12.26 -13.71 -1.87
C PRO A 85 -11.04 -12.81 -1.66
N ARG A 86 -9.89 -13.29 -2.10
CA ARG A 86 -8.63 -12.55 -1.97
C ARG A 86 -7.65 -12.83 -3.09
N THR A 87 -6.82 -11.82 -3.38
CA THR A 87 -5.52 -11.99 -4.03
C THR A 87 -4.50 -11.22 -3.22
N GLU A 88 -3.64 -11.93 -2.51
CA GLU A 88 -2.69 -11.36 -1.55
C GLU A 88 -1.32 -12.04 -1.66
N LEU A 89 -0.25 -11.30 -1.41
CA LEU A 89 1.05 -11.86 -1.07
C LEU A 89 1.04 -12.26 0.41
N ARG A 90 1.22 -13.52 0.70
CA ARG A 90 1.45 -14.05 2.05
C ARG A 90 2.95 -14.21 2.23
N PHE A 91 3.55 -13.41 3.11
CA PHE A 91 4.99 -13.46 3.39
C PHE A 91 5.35 -14.65 4.27
N HIS A 92 6.49 -15.31 3.96
CA HIS A 92 6.95 -16.47 4.71
C HIS A 92 7.73 -16.12 5.99
N GLN A 93 8.05 -14.84 6.23
CA GLN A 93 8.78 -14.35 7.39
C GLN A 93 7.88 -14.32 8.63
N GLU A 94 7.66 -15.51 9.20
CA GLU A 94 6.86 -15.66 10.41
C GLU A 94 7.65 -15.28 11.66
N TYR A 95 6.96 -14.79 12.68
CA TYR A 95 7.56 -14.37 13.95
C TYR A 95 6.53 -14.36 15.09
N SER A 96 7.03 -14.65 16.30
CA SER A 96 6.24 -14.58 17.55
C SER A 96 6.81 -13.55 18.53
N SER A 97 8.01 -13.03 18.26
CA SER A 97 8.68 -12.02 19.08
C SER A 97 9.65 -11.17 18.25
N GLY A 98 10.18 -10.11 18.86
CA GLY A 98 11.10 -9.17 18.22
C GLY A 98 10.41 -8.15 17.33
N GLN A 99 11.20 -7.36 16.64
CA GLN A 99 10.67 -6.27 15.82
C GLN A 99 10.71 -6.62 14.33
N ARG A 100 9.65 -6.29 13.63
CA ARG A 100 9.51 -6.46 12.17
C ARG A 100 8.91 -5.20 11.57
N ALA A 101 9.35 -4.86 10.37
CA ALA A 101 8.73 -3.81 9.58
C ALA A 101 8.52 -4.26 8.15
N TRP A 102 7.37 -3.92 7.63
CA TRP A 102 7.00 -4.02 6.23
C TRP A 102 6.73 -2.62 5.68
N GLN A 103 7.22 -2.33 4.48
CA GLN A 103 6.90 -1.12 3.75
C GLN A 103 6.64 -1.44 2.29
N GLY A 104 5.68 -0.74 1.69
CA GLY A 104 5.41 -0.80 0.25
C GLY A 104 4.75 0.48 -0.22
N GLU A 105 4.92 0.78 -1.50
CA GLU A 105 4.12 1.78 -2.18
C GLU A 105 2.85 1.11 -2.72
N ILE A 106 1.72 1.78 -2.50
CA ILE A 106 0.38 1.28 -2.84
C ILE A 106 -0.28 2.28 -3.80
N PHE A 107 -0.96 1.76 -4.82
CA PHE A 107 -1.83 2.51 -5.70
C PHE A 107 -3.23 1.88 -5.69
N ILE A 108 -4.24 2.69 -5.43
CA ILE A 108 -5.65 2.25 -5.42
C ILE A 108 -6.39 3.01 -6.52
N PRO A 109 -7.00 2.33 -7.49
CA PRO A 109 -7.88 2.97 -8.47
C PRO A 109 -9.08 3.64 -7.81
N SER A 110 -9.62 4.68 -8.43
CA SER A 110 -10.85 5.33 -7.96
C SER A 110 -12.04 4.36 -7.92
N GLY A 111 -12.94 4.55 -6.96
CA GLY A 111 -14.15 3.75 -6.81
C GLY A 111 -13.97 2.43 -6.04
N VAL A 112 -12.76 1.99 -5.79
CA VAL A 112 -12.50 0.77 -5.00
C VAL A 112 -12.96 0.98 -3.56
N SER A 113 -13.79 0.05 -3.06
CA SER A 113 -14.29 0.07 -1.68
C SER A 113 -14.34 -1.35 -1.10
N GLY A 114 -14.06 -1.46 0.19
CA GLY A 114 -14.19 -2.71 0.95
C GLY A 114 -12.93 -3.58 1.07
N PRO A 115 -11.87 -3.47 0.24
CA PRO A 115 -10.75 -4.37 0.45
C PRO A 115 -9.88 -3.98 1.64
N THR A 116 -9.38 -5.00 2.34
CA THR A 116 -8.16 -4.91 3.15
C THR A 116 -6.96 -5.00 2.22
N VAL A 117 -6.02 -4.05 2.35
CA VAL A 117 -4.85 -3.97 1.46
C VAL A 117 -3.53 -4.33 2.13
N VAL A 118 -3.43 -4.20 3.46
CA VAL A 118 -2.29 -4.69 4.25
C VAL A 118 -2.81 -5.23 5.57
N GLN A 119 -2.25 -6.35 6.03
CA GLN A 119 -2.60 -6.94 7.31
C GLN A 119 -1.42 -7.66 7.98
N ILE A 120 -1.48 -7.78 9.31
CA ILE A 120 -0.69 -8.74 10.09
C ILE A 120 -1.66 -9.83 10.55
N LEU A 121 -1.50 -11.03 10.00
CA LEU A 121 -2.28 -12.20 10.39
C LEU A 121 -1.66 -12.86 11.63
N ARG A 122 -2.50 -13.47 12.46
CA ARG A 122 -2.15 -14.18 13.69
C ARG A 122 -2.58 -15.64 13.59
N GLU A 123 -1.60 -16.52 13.62
CA GLU A 123 -1.80 -17.98 13.73
C GLU A 123 -1.45 -18.46 15.14
N ASN A 124 -1.90 -19.66 15.49
CA ASN A 124 -1.65 -20.25 16.81
C ASN A 124 -1.96 -19.31 17.98
N ARG A 125 -2.98 -18.48 17.80
CA ARG A 125 -3.48 -17.51 18.79
C ARG A 125 -4.41 -18.14 19.79
N PRO A 126 -4.57 -17.59 20.99
CA PRO A 126 -5.58 -18.06 21.96
C PRO A 126 -6.99 -18.01 21.34
N ALA A 127 -7.80 -19.02 21.67
CA ALA A 127 -9.18 -19.09 21.22
C ALA A 127 -9.96 -17.82 21.60
N GLY A 128 -10.88 -17.39 20.75
CA GLY A 128 -11.69 -16.19 20.96
C GLY A 128 -10.97 -14.86 20.69
N THR A 129 -9.67 -14.86 20.41
CA THR A 129 -8.94 -13.63 20.05
C THR A 129 -9.03 -13.33 18.55
N ARG A 130 -8.81 -12.07 18.15
CA ARG A 130 -8.83 -11.63 16.74
C ARG A 130 -7.79 -12.36 15.89
N ALA A 131 -8.15 -12.62 14.65
CA ALA A 131 -7.24 -13.26 13.68
C ALA A 131 -6.17 -12.32 13.12
N THR A 132 -6.27 -11.02 13.40
CA THR A 132 -5.34 -10.00 12.87
C THR A 132 -4.99 -8.99 13.95
N ASP A 133 -3.74 -8.51 13.96
CA ASP A 133 -3.34 -7.36 14.78
C ASP A 133 -3.70 -6.03 14.09
N ILE A 134 -3.67 -6.01 12.76
CA ILE A 134 -4.05 -4.85 11.95
C ILE A 134 -4.67 -5.31 10.63
N MET A 135 -5.67 -4.56 10.17
CA MET A 135 -6.22 -4.59 8.82
C MET A 135 -6.36 -3.15 8.33
N LEU A 136 -5.69 -2.82 7.24
CA LEU A 136 -5.85 -1.53 6.58
C LEU A 136 -6.85 -1.66 5.45
N ASN A 137 -8.00 -1.02 5.62
CA ASN A 137 -9.15 -1.11 4.72
C ASN A 137 -9.31 0.15 3.88
N VAL A 138 -9.82 -0.01 2.67
CA VAL A 138 -10.17 1.10 1.77
C VAL A 138 -11.67 1.32 1.78
N ALA A 139 -12.11 2.58 1.94
CA ALA A 139 -13.49 2.99 1.79
C ALA A 139 -13.64 4.05 0.70
N ASN A 140 -14.69 3.95 -0.12
CA ASN A 140 -14.97 4.92 -1.20
C ASN A 140 -15.68 6.17 -0.66
N ILE A 141 -14.98 6.91 0.19
CA ILE A 141 -15.40 8.22 0.72
C ILE A 141 -14.20 9.17 0.67
N ASN A 142 -14.46 10.47 0.55
CA ASN A 142 -13.44 11.53 0.56
C ASN A 142 -12.26 11.31 -0.41
N GLY A 143 -12.54 10.85 -1.65
CA GLY A 143 -11.51 10.56 -2.65
C GLY A 143 -10.67 9.31 -2.33
N GLY A 144 -11.26 8.35 -1.62
CA GLY A 144 -10.62 7.16 -1.07
C GLY A 144 -10.07 7.39 0.34
N THR A 145 -10.55 6.62 1.31
CA THR A 145 -10.08 6.67 2.70
C THR A 145 -9.42 5.36 3.07
N LEU A 146 -8.17 5.43 3.53
CA LEU A 146 -7.47 4.33 4.17
C LEU A 146 -7.72 4.41 5.68
N ARG A 147 -8.11 3.30 6.29
CA ARG A 147 -8.42 3.24 7.73
C ARG A 147 -8.02 1.90 8.33
N LYS A 148 -7.66 1.91 9.62
CA LYS A 148 -7.54 0.69 10.40
C LYS A 148 -8.92 0.25 10.85
N ASP A 149 -9.27 -1.01 10.60
CA ASP A 149 -10.60 -1.55 10.85
C ASP A 149 -11.69 -0.63 10.21
N SER A 150 -12.76 -0.30 10.95
CA SER A 150 -13.82 0.58 10.43
C SER A 150 -13.68 2.05 10.83
N ASN A 151 -12.88 2.39 11.84
CA ASN A 151 -13.04 3.65 12.55
C ASN A 151 -11.80 4.57 12.57
N GLN A 152 -10.58 4.04 12.44
CA GLN A 152 -9.37 4.86 12.58
C GLN A 152 -8.83 5.28 11.22
N VAL A 153 -9.08 6.52 10.84
CA VAL A 153 -8.61 7.09 9.56
C VAL A 153 -7.09 7.27 9.60
N ILE A 154 -6.41 6.70 8.62
CA ILE A 154 -4.97 6.85 8.37
C ILE A 154 -4.73 7.98 7.36
N ALA A 155 -5.50 8.00 6.25
CA ALA A 155 -5.39 9.00 5.21
C ALA A 155 -6.67 9.09 4.39
N THR A 156 -6.89 10.24 3.74
CA THR A 156 -7.96 10.47 2.76
C THR A 156 -7.38 10.92 1.42
N GLY A 157 -8.20 10.91 0.36
CA GLY A 157 -7.79 11.31 -0.98
C GLY A 157 -6.68 10.41 -1.53
N ILE A 158 -6.75 9.08 -1.31
CA ILE A 158 -5.69 8.13 -1.67
C ILE A 158 -5.79 7.62 -3.10
N TYR A 159 -6.89 7.86 -3.82
CA TYR A 159 -7.10 7.29 -5.14
C TYR A 159 -6.18 7.86 -6.23
N ASN A 160 -5.88 7.01 -7.21
CA ASN A 160 -5.14 7.31 -8.44
C ASN A 160 -3.75 7.93 -8.22
N LYS A 161 -3.13 7.65 -7.08
CA LYS A 161 -1.75 8.04 -6.79
C LYS A 161 -1.02 6.98 -5.97
N TRP A 162 0.29 6.93 -6.11
CA TRP A 162 1.14 6.11 -5.26
C TRP A 162 1.31 6.79 -3.90
N PHE A 163 1.19 6.00 -2.84
CA PHE A 163 1.50 6.42 -1.47
C PHE A 163 2.23 5.31 -0.74
N THR A 164 3.05 5.67 0.23
CA THR A 164 3.82 4.71 1.02
C THR A 164 3.10 4.37 2.31
N ILE A 165 2.99 3.09 2.61
CA ILE A 165 2.63 2.57 3.93
C ILE A 165 3.83 1.83 4.50
N ARG A 166 4.17 2.14 5.75
CA ARG A 166 5.06 1.35 6.59
C ARG A 166 4.33 0.92 7.85
N ILE A 167 4.48 -0.35 8.19
CA ILE A 167 3.99 -0.91 9.45
C ILE A 167 5.19 -1.46 10.20
N GLU A 168 5.43 -0.97 11.40
CA GLU A 168 6.38 -1.49 12.37
C GLU A 168 5.61 -2.25 13.44
N HIS A 169 6.08 -3.45 13.78
CA HIS A 169 5.48 -4.25 14.82
C HIS A 169 6.56 -4.73 15.79
N THR A 170 6.37 -4.44 17.06
CA THR A 170 7.15 -5.00 18.19
C THR A 170 6.32 -6.10 18.81
N ALA A 171 6.63 -7.36 18.53
CA ALA A 171 5.97 -8.51 19.12
C ALA A 171 6.67 -8.89 20.43
N VAL A 172 5.89 -9.14 21.49
CA VAL A 172 6.38 -9.55 22.81
C VAL A 172 6.00 -11.01 23.03
N ALA A 173 7.01 -11.84 23.32
CA ALA A 173 6.76 -13.25 23.63
C ALA A 173 5.85 -13.39 24.85
N GLY A 174 4.75 -14.10 24.68
CA GLY A 174 3.77 -14.33 25.76
C GLY A 174 2.96 -13.09 26.20
N GLY A 175 3.20 -11.92 25.61
CA GLY A 175 2.58 -10.65 26.00
C GLY A 175 1.95 -9.88 24.84
N ARG A 176 1.57 -8.64 25.14
CA ARG A 176 1.09 -7.68 24.13
C ARG A 176 2.23 -6.78 23.68
N GLY A 177 2.35 -6.62 22.39
CA GLY A 177 3.29 -5.74 21.73
C GLY A 177 2.62 -4.47 21.20
N THR A 178 3.28 -3.83 20.23
CA THR A 178 2.84 -2.53 19.69
C THR A 178 3.01 -2.49 18.18
N THR A 179 1.99 -2.01 17.48
CA THR A 179 2.01 -1.73 16.04
C THR A 179 2.01 -0.23 15.81
N ARG A 180 2.89 0.24 14.89
CA ARG A 180 2.93 1.63 14.42
C ARG A 180 2.70 1.65 12.91
N THR A 181 1.80 2.51 12.47
CA THR A 181 1.46 2.68 11.05
C THR A 181 1.84 4.08 10.59
N TYR A 182 2.61 4.13 9.50
CA TYR A 182 3.06 5.37 8.87
C TYR A 182 2.46 5.51 7.48
N TYR A 183 2.06 6.71 7.13
CA TYR A 183 1.63 7.10 5.80
C TYR A 183 2.57 8.19 5.27
N ASN A 184 3.20 7.96 4.11
CA ASN A 184 4.19 8.85 3.51
C ASN A 184 5.23 9.33 4.52
N GLY A 185 5.78 8.41 5.32
CA GLY A 185 6.79 8.67 6.35
C GLY A 185 6.27 9.25 7.66
N SER A 186 5.03 9.73 7.73
CA SER A 186 4.44 10.31 8.94
C SER A 186 3.72 9.25 9.77
N LEU A 187 4.03 9.15 11.08
CA LEU A 187 3.31 8.30 12.02
C LEU A 187 1.84 8.73 12.12
N LYS A 188 0.93 7.81 11.87
CA LYS A 188 -0.53 8.04 11.90
C LYS A 188 -1.23 7.33 13.04
N LEU A 189 -0.72 6.16 13.42
CA LEU A 189 -1.37 5.33 14.43
C LEU A 189 -0.34 4.53 15.21
N THR A 190 -0.55 4.45 16.53
CA THR A 190 0.10 3.49 17.42
C THR A 190 -0.99 2.76 18.19
N HIS A 191 -0.94 1.44 18.22
CA HIS A 191 -1.90 0.64 18.99
C HIS A 191 -1.24 -0.63 19.52
N ALA A 192 -1.79 -1.19 20.60
CA ALA A 192 -1.37 -2.49 21.11
C ALA A 192 -1.83 -3.59 20.15
N ASP A 193 -1.01 -4.63 20.00
CA ASP A 193 -1.42 -5.85 19.31
C ASP A 193 -2.43 -6.66 20.14
N GLU A 194 -2.88 -7.79 19.59
CA GLU A 194 -3.91 -8.65 20.20
C GLU A 194 -3.31 -9.75 21.10
N GLY A 195 -2.03 -9.61 21.52
CA GLY A 195 -1.36 -10.55 22.42
C GLY A 195 -0.65 -11.71 21.70
N PRO A 196 -0.33 -12.81 22.38
CA PRO A 196 0.52 -13.87 21.85
C PRO A 196 -0.02 -14.51 20.58
N ALA A 197 0.83 -14.69 19.57
CA ALA A 197 0.53 -15.42 18.34
C ALA A 197 1.80 -15.64 17.51
N ASN A 198 1.77 -16.55 16.55
CA ASN A 198 2.66 -16.53 15.40
C ASN A 198 2.08 -15.60 14.33
N ARG A 199 2.91 -14.78 13.71
CA ARG A 199 2.47 -13.67 12.84
C ARG A 199 3.19 -13.66 11.52
N TYR A 200 2.52 -13.14 10.51
CA TYR A 200 3.12 -12.76 9.23
C TYR A 200 2.38 -11.61 8.57
N PHE A 201 3.07 -10.87 7.74
CA PHE A 201 2.47 -9.83 6.93
C PHE A 201 1.79 -10.40 5.70
N LYS A 202 0.74 -9.70 5.25
CA LYS A 202 0.11 -9.89 3.96
C LYS A 202 -0.17 -8.52 3.35
N ASN A 203 -0.05 -8.43 2.02
CA ASN A 203 -0.58 -7.30 1.28
C ASN A 203 -1.24 -7.75 -0.02
N GLY A 204 -2.24 -7.01 -0.46
CA GLY A 204 -3.00 -7.35 -1.66
C GLY A 204 -4.42 -6.82 -1.61
N VAL A 205 -5.36 -7.68 -1.96
CA VAL A 205 -6.79 -7.40 -1.94
C VAL A 205 -7.50 -8.55 -1.23
N TYR A 206 -7.97 -8.31 -0.01
CA TYR A 206 -8.92 -9.18 0.68
C TYR A 206 -10.25 -8.44 0.73
N HIS A 207 -11.24 -8.87 -0.07
CA HIS A 207 -12.36 -8.04 -0.49
C HIS A 207 -13.63 -8.33 0.28
N HIS A 208 -14.08 -7.35 1.07
CA HIS A 208 -15.32 -7.40 1.86
C HIS A 208 -16.44 -6.53 1.26
N GLY A 209 -16.24 -5.97 0.08
CA GLY A 209 -17.18 -5.09 -0.59
C GLY A 209 -17.92 -5.76 -1.74
N SER A 210 -18.45 -4.96 -2.65
CA SER A 210 -19.12 -5.40 -3.88
C SER A 210 -18.31 -5.05 -5.13
N GLY A 211 -18.51 -5.82 -6.19
CA GLY A 211 -17.89 -5.60 -7.49
C GLY A 211 -16.41 -5.96 -7.51
N ARG A 212 -15.64 -5.22 -8.31
CA ARG A 212 -14.20 -5.44 -8.48
C ARG A 212 -13.39 -4.57 -7.52
N ALA A 213 -12.49 -5.19 -6.77
CA ALA A 213 -11.46 -4.48 -6.02
C ALA A 213 -10.07 -4.72 -6.64
N GLU A 214 -9.25 -3.67 -6.73
CA GLU A 214 -7.87 -3.72 -7.22
C GLU A 214 -6.95 -2.90 -6.34
N ALA A 215 -5.74 -3.42 -6.14
CA ALA A 215 -4.62 -2.67 -5.58
C ALA A 215 -3.32 -3.04 -6.29
N ARG A 216 -2.41 -2.07 -6.40
CA ARG A 216 -1.07 -2.28 -6.97
C ARG A 216 -0.03 -1.96 -5.93
N PHE A 217 1.06 -2.74 -5.94
CA PHE A 217 2.15 -2.61 -4.98
C PHE A 217 3.48 -2.63 -5.69
N ARG A 218 4.41 -1.81 -5.22
CA ARG A 218 5.81 -1.81 -5.66
C ARG A 218 6.74 -1.40 -4.52
N ASN A 219 8.05 -1.52 -4.73
CA ASN A 219 9.08 -1.11 -3.77
C ASN A 219 8.84 -1.70 -2.38
N ILE A 220 8.40 -2.98 -2.34
CA ILE A 220 8.19 -3.70 -1.09
C ILE A 220 9.54 -3.97 -0.45
N THR A 221 9.66 -3.66 0.83
CA THR A 221 10.84 -3.92 1.65
C THR A 221 10.43 -4.49 3.00
N TYR A 222 11.31 -5.28 3.58
CA TYR A 222 11.10 -5.94 4.85
C TYR A 222 12.33 -5.76 5.73
N TRP A 223 12.12 -5.50 7.03
CA TRP A 223 13.20 -5.32 8.00
C TRP A 223 12.92 -6.10 9.28
N ARG A 224 14.01 -6.38 9.99
CA ARG A 224 14.00 -6.94 11.34
C ARG A 224 14.97 -6.20 12.24
N GLN A 225 14.71 -6.28 13.56
CA GLN A 225 15.59 -5.85 14.62
C GLN A 225 15.63 -6.92 15.69
#